data_4392172b34e5cf248f38c02eb74b3b55
#
_entry.id   4392172b34e5cf248f38c02eb74b3b55
#
_cell.length_a   1.000
_cell.length_b   1.000
_cell.length_c   1.000
_cell.angle_alpha   90.00
_cell.angle_beta   90.00
_cell.angle_gamma   90.00
#
_symmetry.space_group_name_H-M   'P 1'
#
loop_
_entity.id
_entity.type
_entity.pdbx_description
1 polymer ?
#
loop_
_entity_poly.entity_id
_entity_poly.type
_entity_poly.pdbx_seq_one_letter_code
_entity_poly.pdbx_strand_id
1 'polypeptide(L)'
;MEQLVLKGGNAISLVFGYGARSSLDLDFSIEDDFADFEDAQRRIFAALKDRFSSSGFEVFDESFERRPANLENQPDWWGGYELSFKIIERRSEAFLRRDLATMRRTAATIGPSQERTFRVQISRHEYCKPKIETEFDNYTIFVYSPAMIVVEKLRAICQQMPEYEPRVHRTARARDFYDIHLVMTSRNLRFTDPDCLEFIPPIFQAKNVPLHLIAKISEQREFHRPDWPAVQASVTGQVDEFDVYFDFLVEQTRLLKSLWEE
;
A
#
# COMPACT_ATOMS: atom_id res chain seq x y z
N MET A 1 1.41 -9.41 16.61
CA MET A 1 0.86 -9.11 15.27
C MET A 1 -0.24 -8.04 15.28
N GLU A 2 -0.72 -7.61 16.42
CA GLU A 2 -1.73 -6.54 16.57
C GLU A 2 -1.29 -5.15 16.03
N GLN A 3 -0.03 -5.01 15.67
CA GLN A 3 0.52 -3.75 15.16
C GLN A 3 0.34 -3.56 13.65
N LEU A 4 0.19 -4.64 12.88
CA LEU A 4 0.08 -4.55 11.41
C LEU A 4 -1.34 -4.19 10.99
N VAL A 5 -1.48 -3.13 10.21
CA VAL A 5 -2.76 -2.66 9.67
C VAL A 5 -2.70 -2.72 8.14
N LEU A 6 -3.53 -3.56 7.54
CA LEU A 6 -3.59 -3.73 6.09
C LEU A 6 -4.13 -2.46 5.43
N LYS A 7 -3.47 -2.04 4.34
CA LYS A 7 -3.89 -0.88 3.53
C LYS A 7 -3.76 -1.17 2.03
N GLY A 8 -3.86 -0.12 1.23
CA GLY A 8 -3.59 -0.19 -0.21
C GLY A 8 -4.63 -0.96 -1.01
N GLY A 9 -4.21 -1.40 -2.19
CA GLY A 9 -5.09 -2.08 -3.15
C GLY A 9 -5.68 -3.39 -2.62
N ASN A 10 -4.95 -4.14 -1.81
CA ASN A 10 -5.43 -5.39 -1.23
C ASN A 10 -6.51 -5.17 -0.15
N ALA A 11 -6.45 -4.09 0.62
CA ALA A 11 -7.55 -3.74 1.51
C ALA A 11 -8.82 -3.43 0.70
N ILE A 12 -8.69 -2.68 -0.41
CA ILE A 12 -9.80 -2.32 -1.28
C ILE A 12 -10.45 -3.57 -1.91
N SER A 13 -9.64 -4.47 -2.46
CA SER A 13 -10.16 -5.61 -3.23
C SER A 13 -10.53 -6.81 -2.36
N LEU A 14 -9.66 -7.23 -1.42
CA LEU A 14 -9.84 -8.47 -0.66
C LEU A 14 -10.75 -8.29 0.55
N VAL A 15 -10.67 -7.15 1.24
CA VAL A 15 -11.45 -6.93 2.46
C VAL A 15 -12.78 -6.26 2.15
N PHE A 16 -12.77 -5.20 1.34
CA PHE A 16 -13.99 -4.44 1.04
C PHE A 16 -14.72 -4.91 -0.22
N GLY A 17 -14.08 -5.72 -1.07
CA GLY A 17 -14.70 -6.23 -2.29
C GLY A 17 -14.96 -5.17 -3.35
N TYR A 18 -14.26 -4.01 -3.31
CA TYR A 18 -14.44 -2.97 -4.31
C TYR A 18 -13.51 -3.19 -5.50
N GLY A 19 -14.13 -3.28 -6.67
CA GLY A 19 -13.43 -3.29 -7.95
C GLY A 19 -12.69 -4.58 -8.27
N ALA A 20 -12.30 -4.66 -9.52
CA ALA A 20 -11.69 -5.82 -10.15
C ALA A 20 -10.20 -5.60 -10.43
N ARG A 21 -9.53 -4.73 -9.67
CA ARG A 21 -8.09 -4.49 -9.83
C ARG A 21 -7.29 -5.43 -8.94
N SER A 22 -6.41 -6.21 -9.54
CA SER A 22 -5.44 -7.01 -8.79
C SER A 22 -4.30 -6.14 -8.25
N SER A 23 -3.95 -6.32 -6.98
CA SER A 23 -2.74 -5.80 -6.38
C SER A 23 -1.84 -6.97 -6.00
N LEU A 24 -0.59 -6.93 -6.43
CA LEU A 24 0.38 -7.99 -6.14
C LEU A 24 1.12 -7.77 -4.83
N ASP A 25 1.27 -6.50 -4.44
CA ASP A 25 1.99 -6.11 -3.24
C ASP A 25 1.02 -6.03 -2.05
N LEU A 26 1.43 -6.59 -0.92
CA LEU A 26 0.74 -6.44 0.35
C LEU A 26 1.33 -5.24 1.08
N ASP A 27 0.48 -4.26 1.37
CA ASP A 27 0.86 -3.03 2.05
C ASP A 27 0.29 -3.00 3.46
N PHE A 28 1.17 -2.81 4.44
CA PHE A 28 0.79 -2.62 5.84
C PHE A 28 1.31 -1.29 6.38
N SER A 29 0.67 -0.83 7.44
CA SER A 29 1.11 0.28 8.28
C SER A 29 1.30 -0.16 9.70
N ILE A 30 2.25 0.49 10.39
CA ILE A 30 2.39 0.44 11.85
C ILE A 30 2.47 1.88 12.38
N GLU A 31 1.90 2.10 13.56
CA GLU A 31 1.85 3.42 14.18
C GLU A 31 3.23 3.87 14.66
N ASP A 32 3.93 2.96 15.34
CA ASP A 32 5.30 3.16 15.82
C ASP A 32 6.30 2.32 15.02
N ASP A 33 7.43 2.01 15.62
CA ASP A 33 8.40 1.04 15.11
C ASP A 33 8.25 -0.30 15.85
N PHE A 34 8.87 -1.37 15.33
CA PHE A 34 9.00 -2.61 16.08
C PHE A 34 9.91 -2.37 17.29
N ALA A 35 9.45 -2.76 18.46
CA ALA A 35 10.24 -2.66 19.70
C ALA A 35 11.54 -3.49 19.62
N ASP A 36 11.49 -4.61 18.92
CA ASP A 36 12.61 -5.48 18.62
C ASP A 36 12.46 -5.98 17.17
N PHE A 37 13.33 -5.48 16.30
CA PHE A 37 13.32 -5.83 14.88
C PHE A 37 13.65 -7.32 14.64
N GLU A 38 14.60 -7.86 15.38
CA GLU A 38 15.03 -9.26 15.22
C GLU A 38 13.93 -10.23 15.71
N ASP A 39 13.24 -9.89 16.80
CA ASP A 39 12.10 -10.66 17.27
C ASP A 39 10.94 -10.59 16.27
N ALA A 40 10.63 -9.41 15.74
CA ALA A 40 9.61 -9.25 14.71
C ALA A 40 9.93 -10.10 13.46
N GLN A 41 11.16 -10.03 12.96
CA GLN A 41 11.64 -10.83 11.82
C GLN A 41 11.47 -12.33 12.10
N ARG A 42 11.95 -12.82 13.24
CA ARG A 42 11.85 -14.23 13.61
C ARG A 42 10.40 -14.72 13.66
N ARG A 43 9.50 -13.94 14.27
CA ARG A 43 8.08 -14.27 14.38
C ARG A 43 7.37 -14.27 13.04
N ILE A 44 7.67 -13.29 12.18
CA ILE A 44 7.10 -13.20 10.83
C ILE A 44 7.53 -14.41 9.99
N PHE A 45 8.83 -14.75 9.99
CA PHE A 45 9.33 -15.89 9.23
C PHE A 45 8.77 -17.22 9.75
N ALA A 46 8.67 -17.38 11.08
CA ALA A 46 8.08 -18.57 11.67
C ALA A 46 6.61 -18.74 11.25
N ALA A 47 5.81 -17.67 11.32
CA ALA A 47 4.40 -17.69 10.93
C ALA A 47 4.22 -18.00 9.43
N LEU A 48 5.05 -17.42 8.56
CA LEU A 48 5.03 -17.72 7.12
C LEU A 48 5.36 -19.19 6.85
N LYS A 49 6.46 -19.70 7.43
CA LYS A 49 6.88 -21.09 7.24
C LYS A 49 5.82 -22.08 7.73
N ASP A 50 5.24 -21.84 8.89
CA ASP A 50 4.20 -22.69 9.43
C ASP A 50 2.96 -22.72 8.50
N ARG A 51 2.47 -21.55 8.11
CA ARG A 51 1.27 -21.44 7.25
C ARG A 51 1.48 -22.08 5.88
N PHE A 52 2.57 -21.76 5.19
CA PHE A 52 2.84 -22.33 3.87
C PHE A 52 3.15 -23.82 3.94
N SER A 53 3.84 -24.26 5.00
CA SER A 53 4.11 -25.68 5.24
C SER A 53 2.84 -26.51 5.37
N SER A 54 1.83 -26.02 6.10
CA SER A 54 0.54 -26.68 6.26
C SER A 54 -0.23 -26.82 4.94
N SER A 55 0.08 -25.95 3.96
CA SER A 55 -0.47 -25.97 2.59
C SER A 55 0.41 -26.74 1.57
N GLY A 56 1.48 -27.40 2.03
CA GLY A 56 2.35 -28.20 1.17
C GLY A 56 3.44 -27.41 0.44
N PHE A 57 3.69 -26.17 0.87
CA PHE A 57 4.75 -25.33 0.30
C PHE A 57 5.91 -25.13 1.27
N GLU A 58 7.08 -24.88 0.71
CA GLU A 58 8.27 -24.42 1.43
C GLU A 58 8.52 -22.96 1.14
N VAL A 59 8.77 -22.17 2.19
CA VAL A 59 9.22 -20.77 2.10
C VAL A 59 10.74 -20.74 2.10
N PHE A 60 11.33 -20.00 1.18
CA PHE A 60 12.80 -19.88 1.06
C PHE A 60 13.19 -18.51 0.47
N ASP A 61 14.48 -18.18 0.48
CA ASP A 61 15.01 -16.87 0.06
C ASP A 61 14.32 -15.71 0.78
N GLU A 62 14.00 -15.89 2.06
CA GLU A 62 13.37 -14.85 2.84
C GLU A 62 14.35 -13.73 3.20
N SER A 63 13.89 -12.50 3.08
CA SER A 63 14.57 -11.28 3.49
C SER A 63 13.59 -10.35 4.19
N PHE A 64 14.02 -9.71 5.27
CA PHE A 64 13.27 -8.66 5.94
C PHE A 64 14.22 -7.51 6.24
N GLU A 65 14.06 -6.41 5.53
CA GLU A 65 15.02 -5.32 5.50
C GLU A 65 14.34 -3.97 5.74
N ARG A 66 15.09 -3.04 6.32
CA ARG A 66 14.68 -1.63 6.41
C ARG A 66 14.73 -0.98 5.03
N ARG A 67 13.74 -0.12 4.74
CA ARG A 67 13.68 0.70 3.55
C ARG A 67 13.46 2.17 3.90
N PRO A 68 14.31 3.08 3.41
CA PRO A 68 15.53 2.82 2.65
C PRO A 68 16.60 2.11 3.50
N ALA A 69 17.51 1.38 2.84
CA ALA A 69 18.58 0.64 3.53
C ALA A 69 19.57 1.57 4.26
N ASN A 70 19.82 2.75 3.70
CA ASN A 70 20.61 3.80 4.34
C ASN A 70 19.67 4.85 4.95
N LEU A 71 19.71 4.99 6.27
CA LEU A 71 18.96 5.98 7.03
C LEU A 71 19.74 7.27 7.28
N GLU A 72 21.00 7.36 6.88
CA GLU A 72 21.77 8.60 6.99
C GLU A 72 21.05 9.71 6.22
N ASN A 73 20.77 10.80 6.90
CA ASN A 73 20.03 11.96 6.39
C ASN A 73 18.53 11.73 6.09
N GLN A 74 17.94 10.63 6.57
CA GLN A 74 16.50 10.44 6.50
C GLN A 74 15.85 10.85 7.84
N PRO A 75 14.71 11.53 7.82
CA PRO A 75 13.96 11.81 9.05
C PRO A 75 13.52 10.52 9.76
N ASP A 76 13.49 10.54 11.09
CA ASP A 76 13.10 9.36 11.90
C ASP A 76 11.70 8.82 11.57
N TRP A 77 10.79 9.70 11.15
CA TRP A 77 9.43 9.35 10.73
C TRP A 77 9.35 8.78 9.30
N TRP A 78 10.46 8.74 8.56
CA TRP A 78 10.50 8.19 7.19
C TRP A 78 10.84 6.71 7.17
N GLY A 79 10.36 6.02 6.11
CA GLY A 79 10.75 4.64 5.82
C GLY A 79 9.82 3.59 6.39
N GLY A 80 10.30 2.38 6.39
CA GLY A 80 9.57 1.19 6.79
C GLY A 80 10.39 -0.07 6.58
N TYR A 81 9.72 -1.14 6.18
CA TYR A 81 10.33 -2.45 5.97
C TYR A 81 9.82 -3.09 4.69
N GLU A 82 10.65 -3.88 4.07
CA GLU A 82 10.28 -4.78 2.99
C GLU A 82 10.57 -6.22 3.41
N LEU A 83 9.53 -7.05 3.41
CA LEU A 83 9.63 -8.49 3.52
C LEU A 83 9.55 -9.06 2.11
N SER A 84 10.46 -9.95 1.77
CA SER A 84 10.40 -10.70 0.53
C SER A 84 10.70 -12.18 0.75
N PHE A 85 10.07 -13.04 -0.02
CA PHE A 85 10.27 -14.48 0.03
C PHE A 85 9.80 -15.16 -1.25
N LYS A 86 10.19 -16.42 -1.42
CA LYS A 86 9.70 -17.31 -2.48
C LYS A 86 9.04 -18.54 -1.86
N ILE A 87 8.16 -19.18 -2.62
CA ILE A 87 7.55 -20.45 -2.24
C ILE A 87 7.75 -21.50 -3.34
N ILE A 88 7.85 -22.75 -2.92
CA ILE A 88 7.92 -23.90 -3.83
C ILE A 88 7.14 -25.08 -3.25
N GLU A 89 6.51 -25.88 -4.09
CA GLU A 89 5.86 -27.12 -3.63
C GLU A 89 6.89 -28.09 -3.04
N ARG A 90 6.62 -28.62 -1.85
CA ARG A 90 7.49 -29.59 -1.16
C ARG A 90 7.62 -30.92 -1.90
N ARG A 91 6.70 -31.24 -2.80
CA ARG A 91 6.76 -32.42 -3.65
C ARG A 91 7.52 -32.21 -4.96
N SER A 92 7.97 -31.00 -5.25
CA SER A 92 8.73 -30.72 -6.47
C SER A 92 10.11 -31.40 -6.43
N GLU A 93 10.60 -31.82 -7.60
CA GLU A 93 11.90 -32.47 -7.71
C GLU A 93 13.05 -31.57 -7.25
N ALA A 94 12.95 -30.26 -7.54
CA ALA A 94 13.94 -29.26 -7.12
C ALA A 94 14.04 -29.17 -5.59
N PHE A 95 12.92 -29.19 -4.87
CA PHE A 95 12.90 -29.20 -3.41
C PHE A 95 13.47 -30.51 -2.85
N LEU A 96 13.03 -31.68 -3.37
CA LEU A 96 13.48 -32.98 -2.92
C LEU A 96 14.99 -33.17 -3.10
N ARG A 97 15.58 -32.64 -4.17
CA ARG A 97 17.01 -32.63 -4.44
C ARG A 97 17.79 -31.54 -3.71
N ARG A 98 17.09 -30.60 -3.05
CA ARG A 98 17.67 -29.40 -2.43
C ARG A 98 18.52 -28.55 -3.37
N ASP A 99 18.14 -28.54 -4.66
CA ASP A 99 18.79 -27.74 -5.69
C ASP A 99 18.23 -26.30 -5.66
N LEU A 100 18.91 -25.44 -4.92
CA LEU A 100 18.49 -24.05 -4.70
C LEU A 100 18.42 -23.27 -6.03
N ALA A 101 19.31 -23.51 -6.97
CA ALA A 101 19.30 -22.83 -8.27
C ALA A 101 18.03 -23.18 -9.07
N THR A 102 17.67 -24.47 -9.09
CA THR A 102 16.44 -24.91 -9.71
C THR A 102 15.21 -24.46 -8.92
N MET A 103 15.24 -24.51 -7.58
CA MET A 103 14.14 -23.97 -6.75
C MET A 103 13.85 -22.51 -7.09
N ARG A 104 14.88 -21.65 -7.20
CA ARG A 104 14.69 -20.22 -7.58
C ARG A 104 14.08 -20.06 -8.97
N ARG A 105 14.44 -20.90 -9.91
CA ARG A 105 13.92 -20.87 -11.28
C ARG A 105 12.50 -21.42 -11.41
N THR A 106 12.10 -22.35 -10.56
CA THR A 106 10.81 -23.05 -10.59
C THR A 106 9.88 -22.66 -9.44
N ALA A 107 10.24 -21.68 -8.61
CA ALA A 107 9.38 -21.12 -7.57
C ALA A 107 8.03 -20.70 -8.13
N ALA A 108 7.01 -20.75 -7.31
CA ALA A 108 5.67 -20.33 -7.69
C ALA A 108 5.64 -18.89 -8.22
N THR A 109 4.87 -18.66 -9.25
CA THR A 109 4.72 -17.35 -9.89
C THR A 109 3.51 -16.59 -9.36
N ILE A 110 3.61 -15.27 -9.38
CA ILE A 110 2.58 -14.35 -8.91
C ILE A 110 2.11 -13.49 -10.09
N GLY A 111 0.81 -13.46 -10.30
CA GLY A 111 0.19 -12.58 -11.28
C GLY A 111 0.62 -12.78 -12.73
N PRO A 112 0.16 -11.90 -13.62
CA PRO A 112 0.44 -12.00 -15.07
C PRO A 112 1.91 -11.83 -15.44
N SER A 113 2.67 -11.05 -14.64
CA SER A 113 4.10 -10.82 -14.85
C SER A 113 4.97 -12.03 -14.53
N GLN A 114 4.39 -13.11 -13.99
CA GLN A 114 5.08 -14.30 -13.55
C GLN A 114 6.26 -14.04 -12.60
N GLU A 115 6.15 -13.00 -11.79
CA GLU A 115 7.11 -12.71 -10.74
C GLU A 115 7.13 -13.86 -9.73
N ARG A 116 8.32 -14.18 -9.19
CA ARG A 116 8.50 -15.33 -8.29
C ARG A 116 8.80 -14.91 -6.85
N THR A 117 8.88 -13.63 -6.61
CA THR A 117 9.17 -13.07 -5.28
C THR A 117 7.94 -12.39 -4.73
N PHE A 118 7.41 -12.90 -3.63
CA PHE A 118 6.38 -12.22 -2.86
C PHE A 118 7.01 -11.04 -2.14
N ARG A 119 6.31 -9.89 -2.15
CA ARG A 119 6.73 -8.68 -1.41
C ARG A 119 5.62 -8.21 -0.50
N VAL A 120 6.01 -7.84 0.69
CA VAL A 120 5.16 -7.18 1.69
C VAL A 120 5.87 -5.91 2.12
N GLN A 121 5.20 -4.78 2.00
CA GLN A 121 5.71 -3.49 2.43
C GLN A 121 5.06 -3.08 3.75
N ILE A 122 5.85 -2.61 4.70
CA ILE A 122 5.38 -2.15 6.00
C ILE A 122 5.86 -0.72 6.20
N SER A 123 4.93 0.24 6.14
CA SER A 123 5.22 1.65 6.43
C SER A 123 5.15 1.88 7.94
N ARG A 124 6.18 2.49 8.53
CA ARG A 124 6.19 2.86 9.95
C ARG A 124 5.81 4.33 10.15
N HIS A 125 5.48 4.70 11.38
CA HIS A 125 5.07 6.04 11.78
C HIS A 125 3.89 6.54 10.94
N GLU A 126 2.87 5.70 10.84
CA GLU A 126 1.61 6.00 10.17
C GLU A 126 0.50 6.23 11.19
N TYR A 127 -0.50 7.02 10.83
CA TYR A 127 -1.69 7.18 11.68
C TYR A 127 -2.62 5.98 11.53
N CYS A 128 -2.66 5.12 12.56
CA CYS A 128 -3.42 3.86 12.52
C CYS A 128 -4.56 3.78 13.54
N LYS A 129 -4.81 4.83 14.34
CA LYS A 129 -5.80 4.80 15.44
C LYS A 129 -7.21 4.38 15.03
N PRO A 130 -7.80 4.88 13.90
CA PRO A 130 -9.16 4.51 13.49
C PRO A 130 -9.20 3.25 12.63
N LYS A 131 -8.24 2.33 12.78
CA LYS A 131 -8.27 1.04 12.08
C LYS A 131 -9.51 0.25 12.43
N ILE A 132 -9.99 -0.54 11.48
CA ILE A 132 -11.12 -1.46 11.65
C ILE A 132 -10.56 -2.85 11.97
N GLU A 133 -11.16 -3.52 12.94
CA GLU A 133 -10.98 -4.94 13.17
C GLU A 133 -12.00 -5.71 12.31
N THR A 134 -11.53 -6.72 11.58
CA THR A 134 -12.39 -7.53 10.71
C THR A 134 -11.88 -8.96 10.62
N GLU A 135 -12.75 -9.89 10.26
CA GLU A 135 -12.36 -11.26 9.96
C GLU A 135 -12.08 -11.43 8.46
N PHE A 136 -10.99 -12.07 8.16
CA PHE A 136 -10.60 -12.44 6.81
C PHE A 136 -9.99 -13.85 6.83
N ASP A 137 -10.56 -14.78 6.09
CA ASP A 137 -10.14 -16.20 6.00
C ASP A 137 -9.95 -16.86 7.39
N ASN A 138 -10.90 -16.63 8.31
CA ASN A 138 -10.89 -17.07 9.72
C ASN A 138 -9.77 -16.48 10.59
N TYR A 139 -9.18 -15.36 10.18
CA TYR A 139 -8.22 -14.59 10.96
C TYR A 139 -8.75 -13.21 11.27
N THR A 140 -8.58 -12.78 12.49
CA THR A 140 -8.80 -11.38 12.86
C THR A 140 -7.64 -10.54 12.33
N ILE A 141 -7.96 -9.55 11.50
CA ILE A 141 -6.99 -8.60 10.94
C ILE A 141 -7.42 -7.16 11.22
N PHE A 142 -6.44 -6.27 11.25
CA PHE A 142 -6.69 -4.83 11.26
C PHE A 142 -6.50 -4.26 9.86
N VAL A 143 -7.41 -3.37 9.47
CA VAL A 143 -7.42 -2.76 8.14
C VAL A 143 -7.74 -1.27 8.22
N TYR A 144 -7.20 -0.48 7.31
CA TYR A 144 -7.61 0.92 7.14
C TYR A 144 -9.09 0.99 6.76
N SER A 145 -9.83 1.91 7.40
CA SER A 145 -11.21 2.21 6.96
C SER A 145 -11.21 2.79 5.54
N PRO A 146 -12.31 2.72 4.79
CA PRO A 146 -12.41 3.37 3.49
C PRO A 146 -12.03 4.85 3.52
N ALA A 147 -12.41 5.60 4.56
CA ALA A 147 -12.01 6.99 4.75
C ALA A 147 -10.50 7.14 4.93
N MET A 148 -9.86 6.30 5.76
CA MET A 148 -8.40 6.31 5.91
C MET A 148 -7.69 6.00 4.58
N ILE A 149 -8.20 5.05 3.80
CA ILE A 149 -7.60 4.67 2.50
C ILE A 149 -7.59 5.87 1.55
N VAL A 150 -8.72 6.57 1.38
CA VAL A 150 -8.79 7.69 0.44
C VAL A 150 -7.95 8.88 0.91
N VAL A 151 -7.89 9.15 2.21
CA VAL A 151 -7.05 10.22 2.78
C VAL A 151 -5.55 9.88 2.65
N GLU A 152 -5.15 8.63 2.91
CA GLU A 152 -3.77 8.18 2.73
C GLU A 152 -3.31 8.32 1.28
N LYS A 153 -4.16 7.94 0.33
CA LYS A 153 -3.88 8.09 -1.10
C LYS A 153 -3.82 9.54 -1.53
N LEU A 154 -4.70 10.40 -1.01
CA LEU A 154 -4.63 11.85 -1.22
C LEU A 154 -3.27 12.40 -0.75
N ARG A 155 -2.84 12.04 0.47
CA ARG A 155 -1.51 12.39 0.99
C ARG A 155 -0.39 11.87 0.08
N ALA A 156 -0.48 10.62 -0.38
CA ALA A 156 0.54 10.00 -1.22
C ALA A 156 0.68 10.69 -2.58
N ILE A 157 -0.40 11.24 -3.14
CA ILE A 157 -0.37 12.10 -4.33
C ILE A 157 0.37 13.41 -4.00
N CYS A 158 0.03 14.07 -2.89
CA CYS A 158 0.71 15.32 -2.47
C CYS A 158 2.21 15.11 -2.23
N GLN A 159 2.63 13.95 -1.75
CA GLN A 159 4.04 13.59 -1.57
C GLN A 159 4.83 13.49 -2.90
N GLN A 160 4.19 13.53 -4.04
CA GLN A 160 4.87 13.52 -5.35
C GLN A 160 5.13 14.94 -5.89
N MET A 161 4.73 15.98 -5.18
CA MET A 161 4.93 17.35 -5.61
C MET A 161 6.36 17.82 -5.37
N PRO A 162 6.89 18.75 -6.19
CA PRO A 162 8.24 19.27 -6.01
C PRO A 162 8.48 19.92 -4.65
N GLU A 163 7.44 20.49 -4.06
CA GLU A 163 7.49 21.18 -2.78
C GLU A 163 7.61 20.23 -1.56
N TYR A 164 7.42 18.93 -1.79
CA TYR A 164 7.65 17.95 -0.73
C TYR A 164 9.10 17.44 -0.77
N GLU A 165 10.00 18.19 -0.14
CA GLU A 165 11.45 17.98 -0.17
C GLU A 165 11.94 16.59 0.29
N PRO A 166 11.29 15.90 1.29
CA PRO A 166 11.78 14.60 1.73
C PRO A 166 11.79 13.52 0.64
N ARG A 167 11.06 13.73 -0.47
CA ARG A 167 11.01 12.78 -1.58
C ARG A 167 11.93 13.20 -2.73
N VAL A 168 13.06 12.51 -2.84
CA VAL A 168 14.02 12.76 -3.92
C VAL A 168 13.52 12.26 -5.28
N HIS A 169 12.86 11.10 -5.32
CA HIS A 169 12.35 10.51 -6.56
C HIS A 169 10.83 10.54 -6.58
N ARG A 170 10.29 11.35 -7.48
CA ARG A 170 8.85 11.49 -7.72
C ARG A 170 8.37 10.37 -8.66
N THR A 171 7.23 9.79 -8.35
CA THR A 171 6.63 8.70 -9.12
C THR A 171 5.19 9.05 -9.45
N ALA A 172 4.78 8.87 -10.71
CA ALA A 172 3.38 9.01 -11.12
C ALA A 172 2.50 8.04 -10.31
N ARG A 173 1.28 8.46 -10.00
CA ARG A 173 0.35 7.72 -9.12
C ARG A 173 -1.08 7.71 -9.69
N ALA A 174 -1.23 7.53 -10.99
CA ALA A 174 -2.56 7.48 -11.63
C ALA A 174 -3.49 6.45 -10.97
N ARG A 175 -2.91 5.37 -10.45
CA ARG A 175 -3.61 4.34 -9.68
C ARG A 175 -4.32 4.89 -8.45
N ASP A 176 -3.74 5.86 -7.75
CA ASP A 176 -4.37 6.41 -6.55
C ASP A 176 -5.59 7.27 -6.88
N PHE A 177 -5.60 7.95 -8.02
CA PHE A 177 -6.79 8.66 -8.51
C PHE A 177 -7.94 7.68 -8.80
N TYR A 178 -7.65 6.58 -9.45
CA TYR A 178 -8.62 5.51 -9.70
C TYR A 178 -9.15 4.91 -8.39
N ASP A 179 -8.27 4.53 -7.49
CA ASP A 179 -8.64 3.91 -6.21
C ASP A 179 -9.47 4.86 -5.33
N ILE A 180 -9.14 6.16 -5.28
CA ILE A 180 -9.94 7.18 -4.58
C ILE A 180 -11.34 7.25 -5.16
N HIS A 181 -11.47 7.38 -6.48
CA HIS A 181 -12.77 7.42 -7.15
C HIS A 181 -13.58 6.17 -6.82
N LEU A 182 -12.97 5.00 -6.98
CA LEU A 182 -13.62 3.72 -6.73
C LEU A 182 -14.16 3.62 -5.30
N VAL A 183 -13.34 3.90 -4.29
CA VAL A 183 -13.73 3.79 -2.88
C VAL A 183 -14.80 4.82 -2.53
N MET A 184 -14.61 6.08 -2.96
CA MET A 184 -15.56 7.15 -2.66
C MET A 184 -16.92 6.92 -3.30
N THR A 185 -16.97 6.48 -4.56
CA THR A 185 -18.23 6.18 -5.24
C THR A 185 -18.91 4.93 -4.67
N SER A 186 -18.16 3.87 -4.38
CA SER A 186 -18.70 2.64 -3.79
C SER A 186 -19.31 2.83 -2.40
N ARG A 187 -18.84 3.81 -1.64
CA ARG A 187 -19.30 4.11 -0.28
C ARG A 187 -20.09 5.41 -0.16
N ASN A 188 -20.29 6.12 -1.25
CA ASN A 188 -20.87 7.47 -1.24
C ASN A 188 -20.14 8.41 -0.26
N LEU A 189 -18.79 8.30 -0.21
CA LEU A 189 -17.93 9.11 0.64
C LEU A 189 -17.60 10.44 -0.03
N ARG A 190 -17.36 11.46 0.80
CA ARG A 190 -16.81 12.77 0.41
C ARG A 190 -15.67 13.12 1.34
N PHE A 191 -14.69 13.88 0.86
CA PHE A 191 -13.66 14.39 1.78
C PHE A 191 -14.19 15.35 2.84
N THR A 192 -15.39 15.91 2.64
CA THR A 192 -16.07 16.75 3.62
C THR A 192 -16.84 15.97 4.71
N ASP A 193 -16.89 14.64 4.60
CA ASP A 193 -17.52 13.83 5.64
C ASP A 193 -16.70 13.91 6.94
N PRO A 194 -17.34 13.83 8.11
CA PRO A 194 -16.68 14.01 9.41
C PRO A 194 -15.42 13.13 9.57
N ASP A 195 -15.51 11.85 9.23
CA ASP A 195 -14.40 10.92 9.35
C ASP A 195 -13.20 11.32 8.46
N CYS A 196 -13.46 11.72 7.20
CA CYS A 196 -12.40 12.18 6.32
C CYS A 196 -11.75 13.46 6.84
N LEU A 197 -12.56 14.45 7.28
CA LEU A 197 -12.05 15.70 7.83
C LEU A 197 -11.23 15.48 9.11
N GLU A 198 -11.63 14.55 9.96
CA GLU A 198 -10.89 14.17 11.17
C GLU A 198 -9.54 13.52 10.82
N PHE A 199 -9.50 12.70 9.76
CA PHE A 199 -8.31 11.92 9.43
C PHE A 199 -7.28 12.66 8.57
N ILE A 200 -7.68 13.69 7.81
CA ILE A 200 -6.76 14.45 6.95
C ILE A 200 -5.59 15.04 7.74
N PRO A 201 -5.78 15.83 8.80
CA PRO A 201 -4.65 16.44 9.49
C PRO A 201 -3.64 15.40 10.05
N PRO A 202 -4.04 14.39 10.84
CA PRO A 202 -3.09 13.47 11.43
C PRO A 202 -2.42 12.54 10.40
N ILE A 203 -3.10 12.13 9.33
CA ILE A 203 -2.49 11.32 8.25
C ILE A 203 -1.44 12.14 7.49
N PHE A 204 -1.69 13.41 7.20
CA PHE A 204 -0.72 14.30 6.56
C PHE A 204 0.46 14.60 7.49
N GLN A 205 0.17 14.88 8.76
CA GLN A 205 1.19 15.18 9.77
C GLN A 205 2.13 13.99 10.01
N ALA A 206 1.63 12.76 9.98
CA ALA A 206 2.45 11.55 10.16
C ALA A 206 3.63 11.46 9.19
N LYS A 207 3.56 12.13 8.05
CA LYS A 207 4.62 12.21 7.04
C LYS A 207 5.06 13.65 6.74
N ASN A 208 4.74 14.59 7.61
CA ASN A 208 5.05 16.01 7.45
C ASN A 208 4.68 16.56 6.07
N VAL A 209 3.52 16.16 5.54
CA VAL A 209 3.00 16.67 4.26
C VAL A 209 2.17 17.92 4.52
N PRO A 210 2.54 19.08 3.97
CA PRO A 210 1.78 20.31 4.15
C PRO A 210 0.39 20.22 3.51
N LEU A 211 -0.67 20.59 4.25
CA LEU A 211 -2.05 20.52 3.76
C LEU A 211 -2.29 21.39 2.52
N HIS A 212 -1.61 22.54 2.41
CA HIS A 212 -1.76 23.44 1.26
C HIS A 212 -1.37 22.78 -0.08
N LEU A 213 -0.61 21.67 -0.07
CA LEU A 213 -0.30 20.92 -1.29
C LEU A 213 -1.55 20.31 -1.94
N ILE A 214 -2.64 20.12 -1.18
CA ILE A 214 -3.91 19.66 -1.73
C ILE A 214 -4.42 20.63 -2.80
N ALA A 215 -4.24 21.94 -2.61
CA ALA A 215 -4.64 22.96 -3.57
C ALA A 215 -3.90 22.85 -4.92
N LYS A 216 -2.71 22.27 -4.93
CA LYS A 216 -1.85 22.14 -6.12
C LYS A 216 -2.08 20.85 -6.92
N ILE A 217 -2.98 19.98 -6.49
CA ILE A 217 -3.27 18.73 -7.23
C ILE A 217 -3.69 19.03 -8.66
N SER A 218 -4.47 20.09 -8.89
CA SER A 218 -4.94 20.49 -10.22
C SER A 218 -3.82 20.77 -11.23
N GLU A 219 -2.61 21.05 -10.75
CA GLU A 219 -1.43 21.33 -11.58
C GLU A 219 -0.65 20.06 -11.99
N GLN A 220 -1.01 18.89 -11.40
CA GLN A 220 -0.21 17.67 -11.52
C GLN A 220 -0.73 16.67 -12.57
N ARG A 221 -1.72 17.06 -13.39
CA ARG A 221 -2.36 16.19 -14.39
C ARG A 221 -1.36 15.47 -15.29
N GLU A 222 -0.51 16.23 -15.96
CA GLU A 222 0.45 15.69 -16.92
C GLU A 222 1.59 14.90 -16.30
N PHE A 223 1.86 15.14 -15.03
CA PHE A 223 2.82 14.32 -14.26
C PHE A 223 2.29 12.91 -13.98
N HIS A 224 1.00 12.76 -13.69
CA HIS A 224 0.40 11.48 -13.35
C HIS A 224 -0.12 10.68 -14.55
N ARG A 225 -0.52 11.33 -15.64
CA ARG A 225 -1.09 10.71 -16.84
C ARG A 225 -0.27 9.56 -17.43
N PRO A 226 1.08 9.62 -17.52
CA PRO A 226 1.89 8.56 -18.12
C PRO A 226 1.77 7.19 -17.42
N ASP A 227 1.31 7.14 -16.17
CA ASP A 227 1.09 5.89 -15.42
C ASP A 227 -0.29 5.23 -15.74
N TRP A 228 -1.18 5.93 -16.46
CA TRP A 228 -2.54 5.45 -16.71
C TRP A 228 -2.62 4.13 -17.49
N PRO A 229 -1.82 3.86 -18.53
CA PRO A 229 -1.84 2.56 -19.22
C PRO A 229 -1.59 1.36 -18.29
N ALA A 230 -0.77 1.52 -17.27
CA ALA A 230 -0.53 0.47 -16.27
C ALA A 230 -1.77 0.22 -15.40
N VAL A 231 -2.55 1.25 -15.11
CA VAL A 231 -3.83 1.12 -14.41
C VAL A 231 -4.83 0.37 -15.28
N GLN A 232 -5.00 0.78 -16.54
CA GLN A 232 -5.89 0.12 -17.50
C GLN A 232 -5.58 -1.39 -17.63
N ALA A 233 -4.30 -1.74 -17.70
CA ALA A 233 -3.87 -3.13 -17.80
C ALA A 233 -4.13 -3.96 -16.51
N SER A 234 -4.30 -3.30 -15.36
CA SER A 234 -4.52 -3.96 -14.05
C SER A 234 -5.99 -4.15 -13.67
N VAL A 235 -6.91 -3.46 -14.36
CA VAL A 235 -8.35 -3.51 -14.07
C VAL A 235 -9.04 -4.51 -14.99
N THR A 236 -9.91 -5.33 -14.42
CA THR A 236 -10.79 -6.22 -15.19
C THR A 236 -12.07 -5.46 -15.54
N GLY A 237 -12.28 -5.21 -16.83
CA GLY A 237 -13.45 -4.47 -17.33
C GLY A 237 -13.07 -3.14 -18.00
N GLN A 238 -14.09 -2.34 -18.28
CA GLN A 238 -13.91 -1.06 -18.92
C GLN A 238 -13.60 0.02 -17.88
N VAL A 239 -12.60 0.83 -18.15
CA VAL A 239 -12.26 2.03 -17.38
C VAL A 239 -12.32 3.26 -18.26
N ASP A 240 -12.70 4.38 -17.70
CA ASP A 240 -12.72 5.67 -18.38
C ASP A 240 -11.30 6.21 -18.61
N GLU A 241 -11.19 7.34 -19.28
CA GLU A 241 -9.92 8.04 -19.45
C GLU A 241 -9.45 8.64 -18.12
N PHE A 242 -8.15 8.81 -17.96
CA PHE A 242 -7.53 9.36 -16.74
C PHE A 242 -8.17 10.65 -16.26
N ASP A 243 -8.59 11.49 -17.19
CA ASP A 243 -9.19 12.80 -16.91
C ASP A 243 -10.44 12.72 -16.05
N VAL A 244 -11.25 11.68 -16.19
CA VAL A 244 -12.46 11.47 -15.38
C VAL A 244 -12.10 11.33 -13.89
N TYR A 245 -11.10 10.54 -13.60
CA TYR A 245 -10.63 10.29 -12.22
C TYR A 245 -9.87 11.48 -11.64
N PHE A 246 -9.10 12.14 -12.48
CA PHE A 246 -8.37 13.34 -12.11
C PHE A 246 -9.33 14.49 -11.76
N ASP A 247 -10.29 14.79 -12.65
CA ASP A 247 -11.25 15.87 -12.45
C ASP A 247 -12.15 15.60 -11.24
N PHE A 248 -12.57 14.36 -11.03
CA PHE A 248 -13.28 13.96 -9.82
C PHE A 248 -12.48 14.34 -8.55
N LEU A 249 -11.20 13.97 -8.48
CA LEU A 249 -10.39 14.31 -7.30
C LEU A 249 -10.23 15.81 -7.13
N VAL A 250 -10.01 16.56 -8.21
CA VAL A 250 -9.88 18.02 -8.16
C VAL A 250 -11.17 18.67 -7.64
N GLU A 251 -12.34 18.19 -8.06
CA GLU A 251 -13.62 18.68 -7.56
C GLU A 251 -13.80 18.41 -6.06
N GLN A 252 -13.48 17.20 -5.62
CA GLN A 252 -13.56 16.82 -4.21
C GLN A 252 -12.61 17.64 -3.33
N THR A 253 -11.40 17.91 -3.81
CA THR A 253 -10.39 18.66 -3.03
C THR A 253 -10.68 20.16 -2.97
N ARG A 254 -11.38 20.75 -3.94
CA ARG A 254 -11.83 22.16 -3.87
C ARG A 254 -12.71 22.45 -2.67
N LEU A 255 -13.41 21.45 -2.15
CA LEU A 255 -14.27 21.59 -0.97
C LEU A 255 -13.48 21.64 0.35
N LEU A 256 -12.18 21.39 0.33
CA LEU A 256 -11.30 21.32 1.51
C LEU A 256 -10.54 22.62 1.78
N LYS A 257 -10.84 23.71 1.08
CA LYS A 257 -10.10 24.97 1.18
C LYS A 257 -9.93 25.50 2.60
N SER A 258 -10.94 25.31 3.44
CA SER A 258 -10.91 25.72 4.85
C SER A 258 -9.84 25.02 5.70
N LEU A 259 -9.18 23.96 5.18
CA LEU A 259 -8.11 23.27 5.91
C LEU A 259 -6.75 23.97 5.82
N TRP A 260 -6.58 24.92 4.88
CA TRP A 260 -5.31 25.62 4.66
C TRP A 260 -5.46 27.11 4.32
N GLU A 261 -6.69 27.61 4.16
CA GLU A 261 -6.98 29.05 4.04
C GLU A 261 -7.50 29.52 5.41
N GLU A 262 -6.75 30.39 6.09
CA GLU A 262 -7.22 31.13 7.27
C GLU A 262 -8.01 32.39 6.86
#